data_5218f919480d3c40369e6c394076fef0
#
_entry.id   5218f919480d3c40369e6c394076fef0
#
_cell.length_a   1.000
_cell.length_b   1.000
_cell.length_c   1.000
_cell.angle_alpha   90.00
_cell.angle_beta   90.00
_cell.angle_gamma   90.00
#
_symmetry.space_group_name_H-M   'P 1'
#
loop_
_entity.id
_entity.type
_entity.pdbx_description
1 polymer ?
#
loop_
_entity_poly.entity_id
_entity_poly.type
_entity_poly.pdbx_seq_one_letter_code
_entity_poly.pdbx_strand_id
1 'polypeptide(L)'
;MNYRHAFHAGNHADVFKHLTLARLIAMLSRKEAPFAYLDSHAGVGLYDLQGDQANRTGEWLEGIARVWAAKKVPALADDYLKVIRALNPDGVLRYYPGSPELARQLCREQDRLHLNEK
;
A
#
# COMPACT_ATOMS: atom_id res chain seq x y z
N MET A 1 13.79 -4.20 -21.37
CA MET A 1 14.03 -3.84 -19.96
C MET A 1 12.90 -4.39 -19.12
N ASN A 2 13.22 -5.13 -18.07
CA ASN A 2 12.22 -5.69 -17.19
C ASN A 2 11.99 -4.74 -16.01
N TYR A 3 10.79 -4.16 -15.96
CA TYR A 3 10.39 -3.36 -14.80
C TYR A 3 10.07 -4.30 -13.64
N ARG A 4 10.69 -4.04 -12.50
CA ARG A 4 10.38 -4.75 -11.26
C ARG A 4 10.06 -3.72 -10.18
N HIS A 5 8.83 -3.71 -9.76
CA HIS A 5 8.37 -2.73 -8.78
C HIS A 5 9.10 -2.86 -7.43
N ALA A 6 9.62 -4.04 -7.10
CA ALA A 6 10.36 -4.24 -5.86
C ALA A 6 11.53 -3.28 -5.68
N PHE A 7 12.15 -2.80 -6.76
CA PHE A 7 13.19 -1.78 -6.69
C PHE A 7 12.66 -0.42 -6.27
N HIS A 8 11.38 -0.17 -6.47
CA HIS A 8 10.73 1.13 -6.28
C HIS A 8 9.69 1.12 -5.15
N ALA A 9 9.47 -0.04 -4.53
CA ALA A 9 8.42 -0.21 -3.53
C ALA A 9 8.58 0.80 -2.40
N GLY A 10 7.48 1.42 -2.02
CA GLY A 10 7.46 2.39 -0.92
C GLY A 10 8.04 3.75 -1.26
N ASN A 11 8.36 4.02 -2.53
CA ASN A 11 8.83 5.34 -2.94
C ASN A 11 7.71 6.38 -2.84
N HIS A 12 8.04 7.65 -3.08
CA HIS A 12 7.05 8.73 -2.95
C HIS A 12 5.84 8.55 -3.87
N ALA A 13 6.04 7.98 -5.05
CA ALA A 13 4.94 7.73 -5.97
C ALA A 13 4.00 6.65 -5.44
N ASP A 14 4.56 5.60 -4.83
CA ASP A 14 3.76 4.57 -4.16
C ASP A 14 2.97 5.15 -2.98
N VAL A 15 3.61 5.99 -2.17
CA VAL A 15 2.93 6.65 -1.04
C VAL A 15 1.72 7.43 -1.55
N PHE A 16 1.91 8.26 -2.57
CA PHE A 16 0.82 9.05 -3.14
C PHE A 16 -0.29 8.16 -3.71
N LYS A 17 0.09 7.17 -4.49
CA LYS A 17 -0.87 6.26 -5.15
C LYS A 17 -1.67 5.46 -4.13
N HIS A 18 -1.00 4.89 -3.16
CA HIS A 18 -1.65 4.00 -2.18
C HIS A 18 -2.46 4.79 -1.14
N LEU A 19 -2.00 5.97 -0.78
CA LEU A 19 -2.79 6.87 0.06
C LEU A 19 -4.11 7.23 -0.63
N THR A 20 -4.03 7.58 -1.91
CA THR A 20 -5.21 7.90 -2.72
C THR A 20 -6.15 6.69 -2.82
N LEU A 21 -5.60 5.51 -3.06
CA LEU A 21 -6.38 4.27 -3.12
C LEU A 21 -7.11 4.02 -1.81
N ALA A 22 -6.41 4.13 -0.69
CA ALA A 22 -7.01 3.91 0.63
C ALA A 22 -8.17 4.90 0.88
N ARG A 23 -8.01 6.15 0.48
CA ARG A 23 -9.07 7.15 0.62
C ARG A 23 -10.28 6.85 -0.25
N LEU A 24 -10.05 6.42 -1.48
CA LEU A 24 -11.14 6.04 -2.37
C LEU A 24 -11.94 4.88 -1.81
N ILE A 25 -11.26 3.85 -1.31
CA ILE A 25 -11.92 2.68 -0.70
C ILE A 25 -12.72 3.14 0.53
N ALA A 26 -12.15 3.98 1.37
CA ALA A 26 -12.83 4.49 2.56
C ALA A 26 -14.10 5.27 2.19
N MET A 27 -14.04 6.10 1.16
CA MET A 27 -15.18 6.88 0.71
C MET A 27 -16.29 5.99 0.15
N LEU A 28 -15.93 5.00 -0.67
CA LEU A 28 -16.90 4.04 -1.21
C LEU A 28 -17.53 3.19 -0.11
N SER A 29 -16.76 2.89 0.93
CA SER A 29 -17.23 2.07 2.06
C SER A 29 -18.22 2.80 2.98
N ARG A 30 -18.41 4.09 2.82
CA ARG A 30 -19.44 4.84 3.54
C ARG A 30 -20.85 4.42 3.16
N LYS A 31 -21.00 3.87 1.96
CA LYS A 31 -22.29 3.35 1.50
C LYS A 31 -22.36 1.85 1.79
N GLU A 32 -23.57 1.35 2.09
CA GLU A 32 -23.77 -0.08 2.32
C GLU A 32 -23.60 -0.90 1.06
N ALA A 33 -23.89 -0.32 -0.10
CA ALA A 33 -23.80 -1.01 -1.37
C ALA A 33 -22.38 -1.54 -1.58
N PRO A 34 -22.24 -2.81 -2.00
CA PRO A 34 -20.93 -3.35 -2.32
C PRO A 34 -20.37 -2.71 -3.58
N PHE A 35 -19.03 -2.70 -3.67
CA PHE A 35 -18.35 -2.26 -4.88
C PHE A 35 -17.38 -3.34 -5.33
N ALA A 36 -16.91 -3.22 -6.57
CA ALA A 36 -15.88 -4.10 -7.11
C ALA A 36 -14.59 -3.30 -7.29
N TYR A 37 -13.50 -3.88 -6.84
CA TYR A 37 -12.16 -3.34 -7.06
C TYR A 37 -11.51 -4.16 -8.16
N LEU A 38 -11.11 -3.50 -9.24
CA LEU A 38 -10.44 -4.15 -10.35
C LEU A 38 -9.05 -3.55 -10.52
N ASP A 39 -8.03 -4.39 -10.48
CA ASP A 39 -6.65 -3.98 -10.67
C ASP A 39 -6.05 -4.79 -11.80
N SER A 40 -5.84 -4.16 -12.94
CA SER A 40 -5.29 -4.82 -14.14
C SER A 40 -3.80 -5.08 -14.05
N HIS A 41 -3.10 -4.38 -13.14
CA HIS A 41 -1.65 -4.50 -12.94
C HIS A 41 -1.37 -4.59 -11.46
N ALA A 42 -1.93 -5.63 -10.82
CA ALA A 42 -1.92 -5.72 -9.37
C ALA A 42 -0.51 -5.87 -8.77
N GLY A 43 0.38 -6.56 -9.46
CA GLY A 43 1.72 -6.84 -8.93
C GLY A 43 1.67 -7.80 -7.76
N VAL A 44 2.72 -7.79 -6.96
CA VAL A 44 2.76 -8.62 -5.74
C VAL A 44 2.08 -7.90 -4.58
N GLY A 45 1.62 -8.68 -3.60
CA GLY A 45 0.89 -8.14 -2.47
C GLY A 45 1.78 -7.55 -1.38
N LEU A 46 3.02 -8.03 -1.26
CA LEU A 46 3.90 -7.65 -0.15
C LEU A 46 5.33 -7.48 -0.65
N TYR A 47 5.95 -6.37 -0.23
CA TYR A 47 7.35 -6.07 -0.54
C TYR A 47 8.17 -6.03 0.75
N ASP A 48 9.40 -6.58 0.70
CA ASP A 48 10.35 -6.50 1.80
C ASP A 48 11.30 -5.33 1.54
N LEU A 49 11.16 -4.26 2.31
CA LEU A 49 11.99 -3.07 2.15
C LEU A 49 13.45 -3.30 2.53
N GLN A 50 13.71 -4.35 3.32
CA GLN A 50 15.08 -4.74 3.67
C GLN A 50 15.65 -5.77 2.71
N GLY A 51 14.88 -6.16 1.69
CA GLY A 51 15.35 -7.07 0.65
C GLY A 51 16.34 -6.39 -0.28
N ASP A 52 17.08 -7.22 -1.05
CA ASP A 52 18.13 -6.74 -1.93
C ASP A 52 17.63 -5.73 -2.96
N GLN A 53 16.46 -5.99 -3.54
CA GLN A 53 15.94 -5.14 -4.61
C GLN A 53 15.56 -3.75 -4.09
N ALA A 54 14.86 -3.68 -2.98
CA ALA A 54 14.45 -2.40 -2.40
C ALA A 54 15.66 -1.60 -1.90
N ASN A 55 16.62 -2.28 -1.27
CA ASN A 55 17.81 -1.62 -0.73
C ASN A 55 18.78 -1.15 -1.81
N ARG A 56 18.73 -1.75 -2.99
CA ARG A 56 19.62 -1.38 -4.09
C ARG A 56 19.43 0.07 -4.52
N THR A 57 18.17 0.53 -4.58
CA THR A 57 17.84 1.91 -4.90
C THR A 57 17.64 2.77 -3.65
N GLY A 58 17.12 2.18 -2.57
CA GLY A 58 16.82 2.89 -1.33
C GLY A 58 15.71 3.94 -1.48
N GLU A 59 14.87 3.84 -2.49
CA GLU A 59 13.84 4.86 -2.76
C GLU A 59 12.81 4.96 -1.65
N TRP A 60 12.56 3.86 -0.93
CA TRP A 60 11.60 3.87 0.18
C TRP A 60 12.02 4.78 1.33
N LEU A 61 13.31 5.08 1.45
CA LEU A 61 13.82 5.98 2.48
C LEU A 61 13.31 7.41 2.30
N GLU A 62 13.08 7.84 1.05
CA GLU A 62 12.52 9.15 0.74
C GLU A 62 11.00 9.12 0.58
N GLY A 63 10.40 7.95 0.72
CA GLY A 63 8.94 7.75 0.62
C GLY A 63 8.36 7.35 1.96
N ILE A 64 8.00 6.06 2.07
CA ILE A 64 7.27 5.56 3.24
C ILE A 64 8.07 5.74 4.56
N ALA A 65 9.39 5.68 4.53
CA ALA A 65 10.17 5.87 5.74
C ALA A 65 9.93 7.24 6.37
N ARG A 66 9.78 8.28 5.56
CA ARG A 66 9.48 9.62 6.06
C ARG A 66 8.10 9.72 6.69
N VAL A 67 7.11 9.08 6.07
CA VAL A 67 5.74 9.04 6.61
C VAL A 67 5.71 8.27 7.92
N TRP A 68 6.39 7.12 7.96
CA TRP A 68 6.48 6.28 9.14
C TRP A 68 7.07 7.01 10.33
N ALA A 69 8.11 7.81 10.10
CA ALA A 69 8.81 8.55 11.14
C ALA A 69 8.12 9.86 11.52
N ALA A 70 7.14 10.33 10.76
CA ALA A 70 6.50 11.61 11.01
C ALA A 70 5.70 11.59 12.31
N LYS A 71 5.85 12.63 13.13
CA LYS A 71 5.13 12.76 14.39
C LYS A 71 3.67 13.11 14.19
N LYS A 72 3.37 13.85 13.13
CA LYS A 72 2.01 14.23 12.76
C LYS A 72 1.75 13.88 11.30
N VAL A 73 0.65 13.18 11.06
CA VAL A 73 0.20 12.81 9.73
C VAL A 73 -1.26 13.22 9.61
N PRO A 74 -1.70 13.78 8.47
CA PRO A 74 -3.11 14.13 8.30
C PRO A 74 -4.03 12.93 8.53
N ALA A 75 -5.20 13.20 9.11
CA ALA A 75 -6.18 12.14 9.41
C ALA A 75 -6.57 11.34 8.16
N LEU A 76 -6.52 11.95 6.99
CA LEU A 76 -6.85 11.25 5.74
C LEU A 76 -5.90 10.10 5.42
N ALA A 77 -4.74 10.03 6.07
CA ALA A 77 -3.77 8.95 5.91
C ALA A 77 -3.99 7.79 6.88
N ASP A 78 -4.97 7.88 7.80
CA ASP A 78 -5.14 6.90 8.87
C ASP A 78 -5.37 5.48 8.35
N ASP A 79 -6.25 5.30 7.37
CA ASP A 79 -6.55 3.97 6.84
C ASP A 79 -5.34 3.35 6.15
N TYR A 80 -4.61 4.16 5.40
CA TYR A 80 -3.38 3.74 4.74
C TYR A 80 -2.32 3.29 5.76
N LEU A 81 -2.06 4.12 6.77
CA LEU A 81 -1.06 3.81 7.79
C LEU A 81 -1.47 2.62 8.66
N LYS A 82 -2.77 2.43 8.88
CA LYS A 82 -3.28 1.28 9.63
C LYS A 82 -2.89 -0.03 8.95
N VAL A 83 -2.98 -0.09 7.64
CA VAL A 83 -2.56 -1.27 6.87
C VAL A 83 -1.06 -1.51 7.05
N ILE A 84 -0.25 -0.46 6.93
CA ILE A 84 1.21 -0.59 7.05
C ILE A 84 1.59 -1.02 8.46
N ARG A 85 0.95 -0.48 9.49
CA ARG A 85 1.21 -0.90 10.88
C ARG A 85 0.84 -2.36 11.11
N ALA A 86 -0.26 -2.81 10.50
CA ALA A 86 -0.67 -4.22 10.61
C ALA A 86 0.36 -5.18 10.02
N LEU A 87 1.08 -4.74 8.99
CA LEU A 87 2.14 -5.53 8.37
C LEU A 87 3.46 -5.48 9.15
N ASN A 88 3.60 -4.52 10.07
CA ASN A 88 4.82 -4.31 10.85
C ASN A 88 4.48 -4.22 12.34
N PRO A 89 3.95 -5.30 12.93
CA PRO A 89 3.41 -5.24 14.30
C PRO A 89 4.44 -4.98 15.38
N ASP A 90 5.73 -5.23 15.10
CA ASP A 90 6.82 -4.96 16.05
C ASP A 90 7.25 -3.48 16.05
N GLY A 91 6.65 -2.64 15.21
CA GLY A 91 6.96 -1.22 15.14
C GLY A 91 8.16 -0.86 14.28
N VAL A 92 8.80 -1.85 13.65
CA VAL A 92 9.91 -1.62 12.74
C VAL A 92 9.42 -1.72 11.30
N LEU A 93 9.63 -0.67 10.51
CA LEU A 93 9.19 -0.66 9.12
C LEU A 93 10.06 -1.60 8.29
N ARG A 94 9.45 -2.67 7.80
CA ARG A 94 10.12 -3.65 6.96
C ARG A 94 9.28 -4.04 5.75
N TYR A 95 7.98 -4.25 5.96
CA TYR A 95 7.11 -4.70 4.88
C TYR A 95 6.22 -3.56 4.39
N TYR A 96 6.04 -3.51 3.09
CA TYR A 96 5.21 -2.52 2.44
C TYR A 96 4.16 -3.22 1.57
N PRO A 97 2.88 -2.79 1.63
CA PRO A 97 1.84 -3.44 0.84
C PRO A 97 1.87 -2.99 -0.61
N GLY A 98 1.67 -3.94 -1.52
CA GLY A 98 1.22 -3.59 -2.85
C GLY A 98 -0.28 -3.29 -2.84
N SER A 99 -0.81 -2.84 -3.97
CA SER A 99 -2.25 -2.55 -4.06
C SER A 99 -3.14 -3.76 -3.72
N PRO A 100 -2.78 -5.01 -4.09
CA PRO A 100 -3.60 -6.16 -3.71
C PRO A 100 -3.78 -6.33 -2.20
N GLU A 101 -2.71 -6.19 -1.43
CA GLU A 101 -2.80 -6.35 0.03
C GLU A 101 -3.54 -5.19 0.67
N LEU A 102 -3.31 -3.98 0.17
CA LEU A 102 -4.02 -2.80 0.65
C LEU A 102 -5.53 -2.96 0.43
N ALA A 103 -5.92 -3.35 -0.77
CA ALA A 103 -7.33 -3.57 -1.10
C ALA A 103 -7.93 -4.71 -0.26
N ARG A 104 -7.18 -5.81 -0.09
CA ARG A 104 -7.64 -6.95 0.70
C ARG A 104 -7.97 -6.54 2.13
N GLN A 105 -7.13 -5.70 2.75
CA GLN A 105 -7.35 -5.29 4.13
C GLN A 105 -8.46 -4.25 4.27
N LEU A 106 -8.63 -3.38 3.28
CA LEU A 106 -9.59 -2.27 3.38
C LEU A 106 -10.96 -2.57 2.82
N CYS A 107 -11.08 -3.51 1.87
CA CYS A 107 -12.37 -3.91 1.32
C CYS A 107 -13.12 -4.78 2.33
N ARG A 108 -14.47 -4.69 2.27
CA ARG A 108 -15.37 -5.46 3.15
C ARG A 108 -15.67 -6.81 2.52
N GLU A 109 -16.28 -7.72 3.30
CA GLU A 109 -16.68 -9.04 2.80
C GLU A 109 -17.60 -8.97 1.58
N GLN A 110 -18.51 -7.99 1.55
CA GLN A 110 -19.45 -7.83 0.43
C GLN A 110 -18.80 -7.24 -0.81
N ASP A 111 -17.61 -6.65 -0.69
CA ASP A 111 -16.90 -6.07 -1.83
C ASP A 111 -16.16 -7.15 -2.60
N ARG A 112 -15.96 -6.94 -3.89
CA ARG A 112 -15.30 -7.91 -4.75
C ARG A 112 -13.97 -7.39 -5.24
N LEU A 113 -12.95 -8.26 -5.20
CA LEU A 113 -11.62 -7.94 -5.68
C LEU A 113 -11.33 -8.77 -6.93
N HIS A 114 -10.93 -8.08 -7.99
CA HIS A 114 -10.51 -8.69 -9.24
C HIS A 114 -9.06 -8.24 -9.51
N LEU A 115 -8.12 -9.11 -9.20
CA LEU A 115 -6.70 -8.81 -9.29
C LEU A 115 -6.10 -9.56 -10.46
N ASN A 116 -5.48 -8.82 -11.38
CA ASN A 116 -4.82 -9.40 -12.52
C ASN A 116 -3.36 -8.98 -12.50
N GLU A 117 -2.48 -9.97 -12.56
CA GLU A 117 -1.04 -9.74 -12.62
C GLU A 117 -0.47 -10.40 -13.87
N LYS A 118 0.41 -9.69 -14.54
CA LYS A 118 1.13 -10.24 -15.69
C LYS A 118 2.56 -10.59 -15.31
#